data_ac3e746c47fc8ec5ae96b37b57c46edf
#
_entry.id   ac3e746c47fc8ec5ae96b37b57c46edf
#
_cell.length_a   1.000
_cell.length_b   1.000
_cell.length_c   1.000
_cell.angle_alpha   90.00
_cell.angle_beta   90.00
_cell.angle_gamma   90.00
#
_symmetry.space_group_name_H-M   'P 1'
#
loop_
_entity.id
_entity.type
_entity.pdbx_description
1 polymer ?
#
loop_
_entity_poly.entity_id
_entity_poly.type
_entity_poly.pdbx_seq_one_letter_code
_entity_poly.pdbx_strand_id
1 'polypeptide(L)'
;MNAAAANPANDSSLNPAPLGKVRYLGWALQTVVAAILLQTLFFKFTGAPESVYIFETLGMEPFGRWGSGLAELVASVLLFIPSRRVYGALLALGVMAGAIGSHLTMLGIEVQGDGGLLFGMAVVVFASSAALGWMHRRQLPFLN
;
A
#
# COMPACT_ATOMS: atom_id res chain seq x y z
N MET A 1 37.43 -47.52 -23.77
CA MET A 1 36.11 -47.14 -23.24
C MET A 1 36.31 -45.94 -22.34
N ASN A 2 36.13 -44.75 -22.88
CA ASN A 2 36.22 -43.48 -22.12
C ASN A 2 34.82 -42.99 -21.83
N ALA A 3 34.40 -43.19 -20.59
CA ALA A 3 33.17 -42.54 -20.09
C ALA A 3 33.52 -41.06 -19.82
N ALA A 4 33.09 -40.18 -20.69
CA ALA A 4 33.18 -38.74 -20.47
C ALA A 4 32.33 -38.40 -19.25
N ALA A 5 32.97 -38.06 -18.14
CA ALA A 5 32.31 -37.54 -16.97
C ALA A 5 31.62 -36.23 -17.33
N ALA A 6 30.29 -36.22 -17.29
CA ALA A 6 29.50 -35.00 -17.43
C ALA A 6 29.90 -34.05 -16.29
N ASN A 7 30.38 -32.87 -16.67
CA ASN A 7 30.73 -31.82 -15.74
C ASN A 7 29.45 -31.15 -15.25
N PRO A 8 29.06 -31.29 -13.97
CA PRO A 8 27.82 -30.71 -13.44
C PRO A 8 27.87 -29.18 -13.22
N ALA A 9 29.00 -28.54 -13.62
CA ALA A 9 29.25 -27.13 -13.32
C ALA A 9 28.67 -26.16 -14.38
N ASN A 10 27.95 -26.65 -15.40
CA ASN A 10 27.43 -25.76 -16.49
C ASN A 10 25.95 -25.96 -16.75
N ASP A 11 25.16 -26.18 -15.70
CA ASP A 11 23.70 -26.10 -15.84
C ASP A 11 23.26 -24.64 -15.66
N SER A 12 23.39 -23.86 -16.72
CA SER A 12 22.91 -22.48 -16.82
C SER A 12 21.36 -22.38 -16.85
N SER A 13 20.65 -23.51 -16.77
CA SER A 13 19.20 -23.56 -16.67
C SER A 13 18.64 -23.25 -15.28
N LEU A 14 19.50 -23.20 -14.25
CA LEU A 14 19.15 -22.88 -12.86
C LEU A 14 19.50 -21.44 -12.47
N ASN A 15 19.48 -20.50 -13.41
CA ASN A 15 19.62 -19.10 -13.04
C ASN A 15 18.27 -18.62 -12.46
N PRO A 16 18.07 -18.58 -11.13
CA PRO A 16 16.84 -18.05 -10.58
C PRO A 16 16.75 -16.60 -11.03
N ALA A 17 15.62 -16.26 -11.65
CA ALA A 17 15.28 -14.88 -11.98
C ALA A 17 15.66 -13.97 -10.81
N PRO A 18 16.10 -12.73 -11.04
CA PRO A 18 16.76 -11.90 -10.04
C PRO A 18 15.80 -11.59 -8.88
N LEU A 19 15.78 -12.46 -7.87
CA LEU A 19 15.07 -12.28 -6.61
C LEU A 19 15.35 -10.90 -5.99
N GLY A 20 16.52 -10.32 -6.30
CA GLY A 20 16.89 -8.98 -5.89
C GLY A 20 15.97 -7.89 -6.41
N LYS A 21 15.64 -7.88 -7.71
CA LYS A 21 14.81 -6.82 -8.33
C LYS A 21 13.40 -6.79 -7.75
N VAL A 22 12.76 -7.96 -7.59
CA VAL A 22 11.42 -8.08 -7.01
C VAL A 22 11.43 -7.65 -5.54
N ARG A 23 12.46 -7.99 -4.80
CA ARG A 23 12.64 -7.57 -3.41
C ARG A 23 12.79 -6.05 -3.27
N TYR A 24 13.62 -5.42 -4.11
CA TYR A 24 13.79 -3.97 -4.12
C TYR A 24 12.49 -3.24 -4.52
N LEU A 25 11.76 -3.77 -5.50
CA LEU A 25 10.45 -3.23 -5.87
C LEU A 25 9.47 -3.28 -4.69
N GLY A 26 9.41 -4.41 -3.98
CA GLY A 26 8.57 -4.54 -2.78
C GLY A 26 8.93 -3.51 -1.70
N TRP A 27 10.21 -3.31 -1.43
CA TRP A 27 10.67 -2.28 -0.49
C TRP A 27 10.33 -0.86 -0.95
N ALA A 28 10.50 -0.55 -2.24
CA ALA A 28 10.14 0.75 -2.80
C ALA A 28 8.64 1.02 -2.66
N LEU A 29 7.80 0.08 -3.05
CA LEU A 29 6.34 0.22 -2.96
C LEU A 29 5.87 0.40 -1.52
N GLN A 30 6.34 -0.42 -0.57
CA GLN A 30 5.93 -0.29 0.84
C GLN A 30 6.41 1.02 1.47
N THR A 31 7.58 1.53 1.08
CA THR A 31 8.08 2.83 1.55
C THR A 31 7.21 3.96 1.01
N VAL A 32 6.85 3.94 -0.26
CA VAL A 32 5.94 4.94 -0.88
C VAL A 32 4.59 4.92 -0.19
N VAL A 33 3.98 3.73 -0.02
CA VAL A 33 2.69 3.59 0.67
C VAL A 33 2.77 4.15 2.09
N ALA A 34 3.74 3.70 2.88
CA ALA A 34 3.89 4.16 4.26
C ALA A 34 4.16 5.66 4.36
N ALA A 35 4.99 6.22 3.50
CA ALA A 35 5.29 7.66 3.49
C ALA A 35 4.02 8.49 3.24
N ILE A 36 3.21 8.11 2.26
CA ILE A 36 1.95 8.81 1.96
C ILE A 36 0.96 8.65 3.12
N LEU A 37 0.76 7.45 3.64
CA LEU A 37 -0.16 7.20 4.75
C LEU A 37 0.25 7.96 6.01
N LEU A 38 1.53 7.97 6.37
CA LEU A 38 2.04 8.68 7.54
C LEU A 38 1.94 10.20 7.39
N GLN A 39 2.12 10.73 6.17
CA GLN A 39 1.90 12.14 5.88
C GLN A 39 0.42 12.53 6.09
N THR A 40 -0.51 11.76 5.53
CA THR A 40 -1.95 12.03 5.69
C THR A 40 -2.40 11.87 7.14
N LEU A 41 -1.79 10.94 7.87
CA LEU A 41 -2.00 10.73 9.30
C LEU A 41 -1.73 11.99 10.13
N PHE A 42 -0.62 12.69 9.84
CA PHE A 42 -0.30 13.93 10.53
C PHE A 42 -1.44 14.95 10.40
N PHE A 43 -1.96 15.17 9.18
CA PHE A 43 -3.07 16.10 8.94
C PHE A 43 -4.38 15.65 9.61
N LYS A 44 -4.63 14.35 9.67
CA LYS A 44 -5.84 13.81 10.33
C LYS A 44 -5.81 14.00 11.83
N PHE A 45 -4.69 13.73 12.49
CA PHE A 45 -4.61 13.83 13.95
C PHE A 45 -4.40 15.26 14.43
N THR A 46 -3.79 16.14 13.65
CA THR A 46 -3.68 17.57 13.97
C THR A 46 -4.96 18.35 13.70
N GLY A 47 -5.93 17.75 13.00
CA GLY A 47 -7.17 18.43 12.64
C GLY A 47 -6.95 19.54 11.60
N ALA A 48 -6.09 19.28 10.62
CA ALA A 48 -5.86 20.24 9.53
C ALA A 48 -7.18 20.57 8.83
N PRO A 49 -7.39 21.83 8.41
CA PRO A 49 -8.68 22.28 7.85
C PRO A 49 -9.19 21.43 6.69
N GLU A 50 -8.31 21.02 5.78
CA GLU A 50 -8.66 20.17 4.65
C GLU A 50 -9.15 18.77 5.11
N SER A 51 -8.50 18.21 6.13
CA SER A 51 -8.86 16.92 6.68
C SER A 51 -10.23 16.98 7.38
N VAL A 52 -10.46 18.01 8.17
CA VAL A 52 -11.75 18.24 8.84
C VAL A 52 -12.86 18.43 7.79
N TYR A 53 -12.63 19.27 6.78
CA TYR A 53 -13.57 19.50 5.69
C TYR A 53 -14.00 18.20 5.00
N ILE A 54 -13.07 17.32 4.70
CA ILE A 54 -13.35 16.03 4.05
C ILE A 54 -14.32 15.22 4.91
N PHE A 55 -14.02 15.04 6.19
CA PHE A 55 -14.82 14.20 7.07
C PHE A 55 -16.13 14.85 7.50
N GLU A 56 -16.21 16.19 7.57
CA GLU A 56 -17.47 16.90 7.73
C GLU A 56 -18.37 16.73 6.51
N THR A 57 -17.83 16.87 5.30
CA THR A 57 -18.58 16.65 4.04
C THR A 57 -19.12 15.22 3.96
N LEU A 58 -18.37 14.24 4.46
CA LEU A 58 -18.80 12.83 4.52
C LEU A 58 -19.76 12.53 5.68
N GLY A 59 -19.97 13.49 6.58
CA GLY A 59 -20.78 13.28 7.80
C GLY A 59 -20.12 12.34 8.81
N MET A 60 -18.78 12.22 8.80
CA MET A 60 -18.01 11.28 9.58
C MET A 60 -17.04 11.93 10.59
N GLU A 61 -17.09 13.26 10.74
CA GLU A 61 -16.24 13.99 11.69
C GLU A 61 -16.78 13.82 13.12
N PRO A 62 -15.93 13.64 14.16
CA PRO A 62 -14.46 13.43 14.11
C PRO A 62 -14.06 11.94 14.01
N PHE A 63 -14.97 11.02 14.24
CA PHE A 63 -14.67 9.59 14.43
C PHE A 63 -14.15 8.92 13.16
N GLY A 64 -14.68 9.28 11.99
CA GLY A 64 -14.21 8.78 10.70
C GLY A 64 -12.77 9.22 10.42
N ARG A 65 -12.44 10.47 10.73
CA ARG A 65 -11.10 11.03 10.58
C ARG A 65 -10.10 10.30 11.47
N TRP A 66 -10.40 10.13 12.74
CA TRP A 66 -9.54 9.42 13.67
C TRP A 66 -9.45 7.93 13.37
N GLY A 67 -10.58 7.30 13.03
CA GLY A 67 -10.63 5.87 12.71
C GLY A 67 -9.84 5.52 11.44
N SER A 68 -9.99 6.31 10.36
CA SER A 68 -9.19 6.12 9.16
C SER A 68 -7.70 6.38 9.41
N GLY A 69 -7.36 7.41 10.19
CA GLY A 69 -6.00 7.68 10.59
C GLY A 69 -5.37 6.53 11.38
N LEU A 70 -6.11 5.95 12.33
CA LEU A 70 -5.65 4.79 13.08
C LEU A 70 -5.44 3.57 12.16
N ALA A 71 -6.35 3.32 11.22
CA ALA A 71 -6.22 2.25 10.24
C ALA A 71 -4.97 2.45 9.36
N GLU A 72 -4.69 3.67 8.93
CA GLU A 72 -3.48 4.02 8.16
C GLU A 72 -2.19 3.80 8.95
N LEU A 73 -2.20 4.15 10.25
CA LEU A 73 -1.07 3.89 11.14
C LEU A 73 -0.81 2.38 11.27
N VAL A 74 -1.85 1.60 11.55
CA VAL A 74 -1.74 0.14 11.65
C VAL A 74 -1.26 -0.47 10.34
N ALA A 75 -1.80 -0.04 9.20
CA ALA A 75 -1.35 -0.49 7.88
C ALA A 75 0.14 -0.21 7.67
N SER A 76 0.58 1.01 7.99
CA SER A 76 1.98 1.42 7.86
C SER A 76 2.92 0.56 8.71
N VAL A 77 2.56 0.27 9.95
CA VAL A 77 3.34 -0.60 10.83
C VAL A 77 3.41 -2.04 10.29
N LEU A 78 2.26 -2.60 9.87
CA LEU A 78 2.18 -3.96 9.37
C LEU A 78 3.01 -4.17 8.09
N LEU A 79 3.12 -3.16 7.23
CA LEU A 79 3.93 -3.22 6.01
C LEU A 79 5.42 -3.49 6.29
N PHE A 80 5.94 -3.06 7.44
CA PHE A 80 7.34 -3.28 7.82
C PHE A 80 7.57 -4.56 8.64
N ILE A 81 6.51 -5.27 9.04
CA ILE A 81 6.61 -6.57 9.69
C ILE A 81 6.62 -7.67 8.60
N PRO A 82 7.73 -8.39 8.37
CA PRO A 82 7.88 -9.30 7.24
C PRO A 82 6.75 -10.34 7.10
N SER A 83 6.28 -10.90 8.21
CA SER A 83 5.21 -11.91 8.24
C SER A 83 3.79 -11.33 8.13
N ARG A 84 3.63 -10.00 8.13
CA ARG A 84 2.33 -9.32 8.19
C ARG A 84 2.10 -8.34 7.04
N ARG A 85 3.02 -8.24 6.09
CA ARG A 85 2.97 -7.28 4.97
C ARG A 85 1.67 -7.34 4.19
N VAL A 86 1.16 -8.53 3.91
CA VAL A 86 -0.09 -8.71 3.19
C VAL A 86 -1.27 -8.05 3.91
N TYR A 87 -1.33 -8.16 5.23
CA TYR A 87 -2.41 -7.54 6.02
C TYR A 87 -2.32 -6.01 6.02
N GLY A 88 -1.09 -5.46 6.10
CA GLY A 88 -0.86 -4.02 5.94
C GLY A 88 -1.29 -3.52 4.56
N ALA A 89 -0.93 -4.25 3.50
CA ALA A 89 -1.32 -3.92 2.14
C ALA A 89 -2.84 -4.00 1.93
N LEU A 90 -3.51 -5.01 2.46
CA LEU A 90 -4.97 -5.16 2.36
C LEU A 90 -5.71 -4.07 3.14
N LEU A 91 -5.22 -3.70 4.32
CA LEU A 91 -5.80 -2.62 5.11
C LEU A 91 -5.65 -1.27 4.39
N ALA A 92 -4.46 -0.96 3.88
CA ALA A 92 -4.23 0.24 3.09
C ALA A 92 -5.10 0.28 1.83
N LEU A 93 -5.23 -0.85 1.14
CA LEU A 93 -6.10 -1.00 -0.04
C LEU A 93 -7.56 -0.69 0.30
N GLY A 94 -8.07 -1.21 1.41
CA GLY A 94 -9.44 -0.98 1.87
C GLY A 94 -9.70 0.48 2.23
N VAL A 95 -8.80 1.12 2.97
CA VAL A 95 -8.90 2.54 3.33
C VAL A 95 -8.88 3.41 2.07
N MET A 96 -7.99 3.12 1.11
CA MET A 96 -7.91 3.89 -0.14
C MET A 96 -9.09 3.62 -1.07
N ALA A 97 -9.67 2.44 -1.07
CA ALA A 97 -10.92 2.17 -1.79
C ALA A 97 -12.05 3.08 -1.27
N GLY A 98 -12.16 3.23 0.05
CA GLY A 98 -13.09 4.17 0.69
C GLY A 98 -12.79 5.62 0.32
N ALA A 99 -11.53 6.03 0.35
CA ALA A 99 -11.12 7.39 -0.03
C ALA A 99 -11.45 7.69 -1.50
N ILE A 100 -11.09 6.81 -2.43
CA ILE A 100 -11.38 6.96 -3.86
C ILE A 100 -12.90 7.01 -4.07
N GLY A 101 -13.66 6.10 -3.44
CA GLY A 101 -15.12 6.11 -3.50
C GLY A 101 -15.72 7.43 -3.02
N SER A 102 -15.20 8.01 -1.94
CA SER A 102 -15.61 9.31 -1.42
C SER A 102 -15.34 10.46 -2.40
N HIS A 103 -14.19 10.45 -3.06
CA HIS A 103 -13.87 11.43 -4.11
C HIS A 103 -14.81 11.31 -5.31
N LEU A 104 -15.12 10.10 -5.75
CA LEU A 104 -15.95 9.87 -6.92
C LEU A 104 -17.45 10.15 -6.68
N THR A 105 -17.90 10.17 -5.43
CA THR A 105 -19.32 10.32 -5.08
C THR A 105 -19.67 11.64 -4.42
N MET A 106 -18.84 12.15 -3.50
CA MET A 106 -19.20 13.28 -2.64
C MET A 106 -18.21 14.44 -2.68
N LEU A 107 -16.89 14.17 -2.76
CA LEU A 107 -15.88 15.20 -2.62
C LEU A 107 -15.46 15.84 -3.95
N GLY A 108 -15.55 15.08 -5.06
CA GLY A 108 -14.91 15.45 -6.32
C GLY A 108 -13.43 15.10 -6.35
N ILE A 109 -12.82 15.26 -7.52
CA ILE A 109 -11.38 14.95 -7.72
C ILE A 109 -10.51 15.98 -7.03
N GLU A 110 -10.86 17.24 -7.13
CA GLU A 110 -10.17 18.36 -6.48
C GLU A 110 -10.87 18.72 -5.17
N VAL A 111 -10.11 18.82 -4.09
CA VAL A 111 -10.58 19.19 -2.76
C VAL A 111 -9.88 20.46 -2.31
N GLN A 112 -10.65 21.51 -2.09
CA GLN A 112 -10.16 22.83 -1.62
C GLN A 112 -8.99 23.38 -2.43
N GLY A 113 -9.00 23.22 -3.74
CA GLY A 113 -7.97 23.78 -4.61
C GLY A 113 -6.64 23.00 -4.64
N ASP A 114 -6.66 21.72 -4.24
CA ASP A 114 -5.46 20.84 -4.23
C ASP A 114 -5.04 20.34 -5.63
N GLY A 115 -5.79 20.67 -6.67
CA GLY A 115 -5.52 20.20 -8.03
C GLY A 115 -5.66 18.70 -8.22
N GLY A 116 -6.37 18.01 -7.31
CA GLY A 116 -6.53 16.56 -7.32
C GLY A 116 -5.37 15.79 -6.68
N LEU A 117 -4.53 16.47 -5.89
CA LEU A 117 -3.37 15.84 -5.24
C LEU A 117 -3.78 14.71 -4.29
N LEU A 118 -4.79 14.93 -3.45
CA LEU A 118 -5.27 13.92 -2.50
C LEU A 118 -5.83 12.70 -3.23
N PHE A 119 -6.62 12.90 -4.28
CA PHE A 119 -7.12 11.83 -5.11
C PHE A 119 -5.99 11.04 -5.78
N GLY A 120 -5.01 11.74 -6.36
CA GLY A 120 -3.84 11.12 -6.98
C GLY A 120 -3.03 10.28 -6.01
N MET A 121 -2.80 10.78 -4.79
CA MET A 121 -2.13 10.02 -3.73
C MET A 121 -2.91 8.77 -3.33
N ALA A 122 -4.24 8.86 -3.21
CA ALA A 122 -5.09 7.72 -2.91
C ALA A 122 -4.99 6.63 -4.00
N VAL A 123 -4.96 7.01 -5.28
CA VAL A 123 -4.79 6.09 -6.41
C VAL A 123 -3.41 5.43 -6.38
N VAL A 124 -2.34 6.18 -6.11
CA VAL A 124 -0.97 5.63 -6.00
C VAL A 124 -0.88 4.63 -4.87
N VAL A 125 -1.41 4.95 -3.69
CA VAL A 125 -1.42 4.02 -2.55
C VAL A 125 -2.27 2.80 -2.84
N PHE A 126 -3.44 2.96 -3.46
CA PHE A 126 -4.31 1.86 -3.85
C PHE A 126 -3.60 0.88 -4.79
N ALA A 127 -3.03 1.38 -5.89
CA ALA A 127 -2.32 0.55 -6.87
C ALA A 127 -1.08 -0.13 -6.27
N SER A 128 -0.29 0.60 -5.48
CA SER A 128 0.89 0.06 -4.80
C SER A 128 0.53 -1.01 -3.78
N SER A 129 -0.56 -0.79 -3.03
CA SER A 129 -1.06 -1.75 -2.05
C SER A 129 -1.63 -3.02 -2.70
N ALA A 130 -2.30 -2.89 -3.85
CA ALA A 130 -2.75 -4.03 -4.64
C ALA A 130 -1.55 -4.87 -5.13
N ALA A 131 -0.51 -4.24 -5.63
CA ALA A 131 0.72 -4.91 -6.05
C ALA A 131 1.41 -5.61 -4.87
N LEU A 132 1.55 -4.95 -3.72
CA LEU A 132 2.11 -5.53 -2.50
C LEU A 132 1.29 -6.71 -1.99
N GLY A 133 -0.04 -6.59 -1.98
CA GLY A 133 -0.95 -7.67 -1.61
C GLY A 133 -0.76 -8.90 -2.51
N TRP A 134 -0.65 -8.69 -3.81
CA TRP A 134 -0.38 -9.76 -4.77
C TRP A 134 1.00 -10.41 -4.56
N MET A 135 2.04 -9.59 -4.36
CA MET A 135 3.41 -10.09 -4.12
C MET A 135 3.51 -10.94 -2.86
N HIS A 136 2.73 -10.61 -1.83
CA HIS A 136 2.77 -11.28 -0.53
C HIS A 136 1.56 -12.18 -0.26
N ARG A 137 0.74 -12.51 -1.28
CA ARG A 137 -0.51 -13.29 -1.12
C ARG A 137 -0.33 -14.64 -0.44
N ARG A 138 0.86 -15.26 -0.56
CA ARG A 138 1.19 -16.52 0.10
C ARG A 138 1.27 -16.42 1.64
N GLN A 139 1.23 -15.22 2.20
CA GLN A 139 1.11 -15.02 3.65
C GLN A 139 -0.33 -15.22 4.15
N LEU A 140 -1.30 -15.30 3.24
CA LEU A 140 -2.70 -15.55 3.59
C LEU A 140 -2.91 -17.06 3.80
N PRO A 141 -3.50 -17.48 4.95
CA PRO A 141 -3.59 -18.90 5.32
C PRO A 141 -4.49 -19.73 4.40
N PHE A 142 -5.36 -19.09 3.63
CA PHE A 142 -6.27 -19.75 2.69
C PHE A 142 -5.76 -19.81 1.24
N LEU A 143 -4.56 -19.31 0.97
CA LEU A 143 -3.90 -19.34 -0.34
C LEU A 143 -2.62 -20.18 -0.37
N ASN A 144 -2.37 -20.97 0.69
CA ASN A 144 -1.26 -21.90 0.78
C ASN A 144 -1.66 -23.29 0.28
#